data_5e5553600d4a70260464b8e8c1dd2599
#
_entry.id   5e5553600d4a70260464b8e8c1dd2599
#
_cell.length_a   1.000
_cell.length_b   1.000
_cell.length_c   1.000
_cell.angle_alpha   90.00
_cell.angle_beta   90.00
_cell.angle_gamma   90.00
#
_symmetry.space_group_name_H-M   'P 1'
#
loop_
_entity.id
_entity.type
_entity.pdbx_description
1 polymer ?
#
loop_
_entity_poly.entity_id
_entity_poly.type
_entity_poly.pdbx_seq_one_letter_code
_entity_poly.pdbx_strand_id
1 'polypeptide(L)'
;MKANNLFKSALLAFIATAFFSCSSEPEWADPEAHEKTEQLQEQYTPLIVGTWHYEKSLDKQRAFEQLTFNADGTLSGIRKWQVRQLVTIGGEELYTDWENMPDENGTFTGTWSLKWIRNSNNVGENRLLLNASWDDENTHFVTYSHQALFGYADATNLQFAGYWQDSNGWSNYQRGEAESGF
;
A
#
# COMPACT_ATOMS: atom_id res chain seq x y z
N MET A 1 -56.40 -10.56 -40.19
CA MET A 1 -55.01 -10.11 -40.02
C MET A 1 -54.96 -8.87 -39.11
N LYS A 2 -55.17 -8.98 -37.79
CA LYS A 2 -55.02 -7.86 -36.81
C LYS A 2 -54.53 -8.27 -35.44
N ALA A 3 -53.94 -9.47 -35.29
CA ALA A 3 -53.51 -9.99 -33.98
C ALA A 3 -52.01 -9.76 -33.65
N ASN A 4 -51.19 -9.33 -34.64
CA ASN A 4 -49.73 -9.25 -34.43
C ASN A 4 -49.22 -7.93 -33.83
N ASN A 5 -50.05 -6.87 -33.77
CA ASN A 5 -49.59 -5.60 -33.24
C ASN A 5 -49.79 -5.41 -31.73
N LEU A 6 -50.72 -6.18 -31.13
CA LEU A 6 -50.94 -6.14 -29.68
C LEU A 6 -49.84 -6.86 -28.90
N PHE A 7 -49.26 -7.90 -29.48
CA PHE A 7 -48.16 -8.65 -28.82
C PHE A 7 -46.84 -7.89 -28.82
N LYS A 8 -46.59 -7.08 -29.85
CA LYS A 8 -45.38 -6.25 -29.91
C LYS A 8 -45.44 -5.07 -28.94
N SER A 9 -46.59 -4.49 -28.70
CA SER A 9 -46.77 -3.41 -27.73
C SER A 9 -46.68 -3.87 -26.28
N ALA A 10 -47.14 -5.09 -25.97
CA ALA A 10 -47.05 -5.65 -24.65
C ALA A 10 -45.60 -6.06 -24.26
N LEU A 11 -44.81 -6.51 -25.27
CA LEU A 11 -43.42 -6.88 -25.04
C LEU A 11 -42.51 -5.67 -24.80
N LEU A 12 -42.78 -4.52 -25.48
CA LEU A 12 -42.06 -3.28 -25.26
C LEU A 12 -42.39 -2.64 -23.89
N ALA A 13 -43.60 -2.78 -23.40
CA ALA A 13 -43.99 -2.26 -22.09
C ALA A 13 -43.35 -3.08 -20.94
N PHE A 14 -43.08 -4.37 -21.15
CA PHE A 14 -42.43 -5.21 -20.14
C PHE A 14 -40.92 -5.00 -20.03
N ILE A 15 -40.27 -4.58 -21.12
CA ILE A 15 -38.85 -4.27 -21.14
C ILE A 15 -38.58 -2.89 -20.49
N ALA A 16 -39.50 -1.96 -20.59
CA ALA A 16 -39.34 -0.62 -20.00
C ALA A 16 -39.50 -0.59 -18.47
N THR A 17 -40.21 -1.58 -17.88
CA THR A 17 -40.37 -1.68 -16.40
C THR A 17 -39.26 -2.44 -15.70
N ALA A 18 -38.43 -3.18 -16.44
CA ALA A 18 -37.29 -3.90 -15.85
C ALA A 18 -36.06 -3.00 -15.58
N PHE A 19 -36.01 -1.77 -16.10
CA PHE A 19 -34.93 -0.83 -15.88
C PHE A 19 -35.17 0.18 -14.74
N PHE A 20 -36.34 0.14 -14.09
CA PHE A 20 -36.60 0.86 -12.84
C PHE A 20 -36.50 -0.06 -11.61
N SER A 21 -35.65 -1.08 -11.66
CA SER A 21 -35.17 -1.68 -10.43
C SER A 21 -34.30 -0.64 -9.74
N CYS A 22 -34.83 0.00 -8.72
CA CYS A 22 -34.10 0.86 -7.82
C CYS A 22 -32.72 0.25 -7.54
N SER A 23 -31.67 0.81 -8.11
CA SER A 23 -30.39 0.77 -7.47
C SER A 23 -30.53 1.61 -6.21
N SER A 24 -31.03 1.03 -5.12
CA SER A 24 -30.84 1.61 -3.82
C SER A 24 -29.32 1.64 -3.66
N GLU A 25 -28.75 2.83 -3.66
CA GLU A 25 -27.35 2.99 -3.28
C GLU A 25 -27.15 2.24 -1.99
N PRO A 26 -26.04 1.48 -1.84
CA PRO A 26 -25.79 0.75 -0.61
C PRO A 26 -25.82 1.73 0.55
N GLU A 27 -26.63 1.44 1.57
CA GLU A 27 -26.67 2.24 2.78
C GLU A 27 -25.35 2.00 3.55
N TRP A 28 -24.46 2.98 3.52
CA TRP A 28 -23.18 2.89 4.19
C TRP A 28 -23.35 3.05 5.71
N ALA A 29 -22.73 2.18 6.48
CA ALA A 29 -22.73 2.24 7.94
C ALA A 29 -22.09 3.55 8.48
N ASP A 30 -21.12 4.11 7.75
CA ASP A 30 -20.53 5.44 8.00
C ASP A 30 -20.41 6.18 6.64
N PRO A 31 -21.43 6.95 6.24
CA PRO A 31 -21.42 7.72 4.99
C PRO A 31 -20.27 8.73 4.89
N GLU A 32 -19.89 9.36 6.02
CA GLU A 32 -18.77 10.30 6.05
C GLU A 32 -17.44 9.59 5.75
N ALA A 33 -17.23 8.41 6.34
CA ALA A 33 -16.02 7.63 6.08
C ALA A 33 -15.94 7.14 4.64
N HIS A 34 -17.09 6.83 4.03
CA HIS A 34 -17.17 6.45 2.63
C HIS A 34 -16.77 7.62 1.73
N GLU A 35 -17.44 8.77 1.87
CA GLU A 35 -17.17 9.97 1.08
C GLU A 35 -15.69 10.41 1.20
N LYS A 36 -15.16 10.47 2.41
CA LYS A 36 -13.75 10.84 2.64
C LYS A 36 -12.77 9.84 2.07
N THR A 37 -13.13 8.54 2.07
CA THR A 37 -12.32 7.50 1.44
C THR A 37 -12.28 7.69 -0.07
N GLU A 38 -13.41 7.97 -0.72
CA GLU A 38 -13.47 8.24 -2.17
C GLU A 38 -12.63 9.47 -2.53
N GLN A 39 -12.78 10.58 -1.81
CA GLN A 39 -11.99 11.79 -2.02
C GLN A 39 -10.48 11.52 -1.85
N LEU A 40 -10.09 10.77 -0.83
CA LEU A 40 -8.71 10.37 -0.58
C LEU A 40 -8.15 9.52 -1.73
N GLN A 41 -8.94 8.55 -2.21
CA GLN A 41 -8.55 7.68 -3.32
C GLN A 41 -8.44 8.46 -4.63
N GLU A 42 -9.41 9.31 -4.95
CA GLU A 42 -9.38 10.15 -6.16
C GLU A 42 -8.13 11.04 -6.18
N GLN A 43 -7.80 11.65 -5.05
CA GLN A 43 -6.67 12.57 -4.94
C GLN A 43 -5.31 11.84 -5.00
N TYR A 44 -5.14 10.73 -4.30
CA TYR A 44 -3.81 10.16 -4.04
C TYR A 44 -3.52 8.85 -4.78
N THR A 45 -4.53 8.07 -5.20
CA THR A 45 -4.26 6.83 -5.95
C THR A 45 -3.38 7.06 -7.18
N PRO A 46 -3.63 8.06 -8.03
CA PRO A 46 -2.78 8.32 -9.21
C PRO A 46 -1.36 8.72 -8.83
N LEU A 47 -1.16 9.31 -7.66
CA LEU A 47 0.13 9.73 -7.17
C LEU A 47 0.92 8.57 -6.53
N ILE A 48 0.24 7.62 -5.89
CA ILE A 48 0.88 6.46 -5.22
C ILE A 48 1.27 5.38 -6.24
N VAL A 49 0.48 5.16 -7.29
CA VAL A 49 0.78 4.15 -8.31
C VAL A 49 2.18 4.35 -8.88
N GLY A 50 3.00 3.29 -8.82
CA GLY A 50 4.38 3.26 -9.28
C GLY A 50 5.32 2.61 -8.27
N THR A 51 6.61 2.71 -8.54
CA THR A 51 7.67 2.15 -7.69
C THR A 51 8.24 3.23 -6.79
N TRP A 52 8.48 2.86 -5.55
CA TRP A 52 8.98 3.72 -4.50
C TRP A 52 10.05 3.00 -3.69
N HIS A 53 11.07 3.72 -3.26
CA HIS A 53 12.11 3.16 -2.41
C HIS A 53 12.35 4.03 -1.17
N TYR A 54 12.76 3.37 -0.11
CA TYR A 54 13.23 3.95 1.14
C TYR A 54 14.61 3.38 1.45
N GLU A 55 15.54 4.23 1.77
CA GLU A 55 16.90 3.85 2.16
C GLU A 55 17.31 4.58 3.43
N LYS A 56 17.96 3.87 4.33
CA LYS A 56 18.57 4.42 5.52
C LYS A 56 19.91 3.75 5.77
N SER A 57 20.96 4.54 5.85
CA SER A 57 22.29 4.04 6.14
C SER A 57 22.87 4.75 7.37
N LEU A 58 23.33 3.95 8.32
CA LEU A 58 24.07 4.35 9.50
C LEU A 58 25.41 3.60 9.52
N ASP A 59 26.33 3.98 10.40
CA ASP A 59 27.68 3.40 10.44
C ASP A 59 27.67 1.87 10.54
N LYS A 60 26.75 1.28 11.31
CA LYS A 60 26.69 -0.15 11.61
C LYS A 60 25.46 -0.89 11.05
N GLN A 61 24.53 -0.18 10.42
CA GLN A 61 23.32 -0.78 9.88
C GLN A 61 22.82 0.00 8.67
N ARG A 62 22.23 -0.71 7.72
CA ARG A 62 21.55 -0.12 6.59
C ARG A 62 20.26 -0.88 6.27
N ALA A 63 19.24 -0.14 5.91
CA ALA A 63 17.92 -0.66 5.57
C ALA A 63 17.50 -0.15 4.19
N PHE A 64 16.86 -1.01 3.44
CA PHE A 64 16.31 -0.75 2.13
C PHE A 64 14.93 -1.37 2.02
N GLU A 65 13.98 -0.64 1.46
CA GLU A 65 12.67 -1.17 1.08
C GLU A 65 12.26 -0.58 -0.26
N GLN A 66 11.82 -1.42 -1.18
CA GLN A 66 11.22 -0.99 -2.44
C GLN A 66 9.81 -1.55 -2.54
N LEU A 67 8.85 -0.70 -2.86
CA LEU A 67 7.43 -1.00 -2.99
C LEU A 67 6.96 -0.63 -4.38
N THR A 68 6.20 -1.52 -5.02
CA THR A 68 5.51 -1.23 -6.28
C THR A 68 4.01 -1.34 -6.07
N PHE A 69 3.32 -0.21 -6.19
CA PHE A 69 1.87 -0.08 -6.09
C PHE A 69 1.27 -0.07 -7.50
N ASN A 70 0.47 -1.07 -7.82
CA ASN A 70 -0.21 -1.15 -9.11
C ASN A 70 -1.60 -0.53 -9.07
N ALA A 71 -2.07 -0.04 -10.22
CA ALA A 71 -3.37 0.63 -10.35
C ALA A 71 -4.56 -0.31 -10.09
N ASP A 72 -4.37 -1.61 -10.19
CA ASP A 72 -5.37 -2.64 -9.87
C ASP A 72 -5.45 -2.96 -8.37
N GLY A 73 -4.72 -2.23 -7.52
CA GLY A 73 -4.65 -2.45 -6.08
C GLY A 73 -3.71 -3.57 -5.65
N THR A 74 -2.94 -4.15 -6.57
CA THR A 74 -1.90 -5.11 -6.19
C THR A 74 -0.62 -4.40 -5.74
N LEU A 75 0.13 -5.08 -4.86
CA LEU A 75 1.37 -4.61 -4.26
C LEU A 75 2.45 -5.68 -4.41
N SER A 76 3.66 -5.27 -4.72
CA SER A 76 4.86 -6.10 -4.58
C SER A 76 6.00 -5.29 -3.97
N GLY A 77 6.97 -5.97 -3.39
CA GLY A 77 8.11 -5.28 -2.81
C GLY A 77 9.23 -6.20 -2.40
N ILE A 78 10.33 -5.57 -2.03
CA ILE A 78 11.52 -6.22 -1.46
C ILE A 78 12.00 -5.38 -0.28
N ARG A 79 12.47 -6.05 0.76
CA ARG A 79 13.10 -5.42 1.93
C ARG A 79 14.43 -6.08 2.19
N LYS A 80 15.40 -5.27 2.59
CA LYS A 80 16.73 -5.73 3.00
C LYS A 80 17.18 -4.95 4.23
N TRP A 81 17.76 -5.65 5.17
CA TRP A 81 18.46 -5.07 6.31
C TRP A 81 19.80 -5.74 6.47
N GLN A 82 20.84 -4.93 6.59
CA GLN A 82 22.21 -5.39 6.75
C GLN A 82 22.85 -4.70 7.95
N VAL A 83 23.72 -5.43 8.61
CA VAL A 83 24.53 -4.96 9.74
C VAL A 83 25.99 -5.21 9.50
N ARG A 84 26.86 -4.45 10.17
CA ARG A 84 28.29 -4.71 10.25
C ARG A 84 28.81 -4.35 11.63
N GLN A 85 29.94 -4.91 11.98
CA GLN A 85 30.57 -4.71 13.29
C GLN A 85 31.83 -3.85 13.14
N LEU A 86 32.13 -3.07 14.17
CA LEU A 86 33.42 -2.42 14.33
C LEU A 86 34.33 -3.39 15.12
N VAL A 87 35.44 -3.79 14.54
CA VAL A 87 36.41 -4.73 15.11
C VAL A 87 37.78 -4.07 15.20
N THR A 88 38.59 -4.48 16.17
CA THR A 88 39.98 -4.01 16.31
C THR A 88 40.93 -5.09 15.83
N ILE A 89 41.69 -4.83 14.79
CA ILE A 89 42.70 -5.75 14.24
C ILE A 89 44.05 -5.02 14.23
N GLY A 90 45.02 -5.59 14.94
CA GLY A 90 46.38 -5.00 15.01
C GLY A 90 46.43 -3.63 15.68
N GLY A 91 45.41 -3.25 16.46
CA GLY A 91 45.28 -1.94 17.10
C GLY A 91 44.53 -0.86 16.26
N GLU A 92 44.07 -1.25 15.10
CA GLU A 92 43.27 -0.37 14.22
C GLU A 92 41.79 -0.80 14.28
N GLU A 93 40.88 0.19 14.30
CA GLU A 93 39.43 -0.04 14.23
C GLU A 93 39.00 -0.14 12.76
N LEU A 94 38.37 -1.27 12.40
CA LEU A 94 37.91 -1.54 11.04
C LEU A 94 36.47 -2.04 11.09
N TYR A 95 35.67 -1.74 10.06
CA TYR A 95 34.37 -2.34 9.90
C TYR A 95 34.48 -3.70 9.18
N THR A 96 33.68 -4.69 9.64
CA THR A 96 33.47 -5.92 8.88
C THR A 96 32.70 -5.64 7.59
N ASP A 97 32.64 -6.63 6.70
CA ASP A 97 31.69 -6.61 5.60
C ASP A 97 30.25 -6.54 6.10
N TRP A 98 29.34 -6.11 5.22
CA TRP A 98 27.91 -6.08 5.50
C TRP A 98 27.35 -7.50 5.51
N GLU A 99 26.62 -7.86 6.57
CA GLU A 99 25.94 -9.13 6.74
C GLU A 99 24.43 -8.92 6.67
N ASN A 100 23.74 -9.78 5.90
CA ASN A 100 22.30 -9.78 5.86
C ASN A 100 21.70 -10.20 7.21
N MET A 101 20.58 -9.57 7.56
CA MET A 101 19.71 -10.01 8.66
C MET A 101 18.59 -10.88 8.04
N PRO A 102 18.72 -12.24 8.08
CA PRO A 102 17.88 -13.14 7.26
C PRO A 102 16.37 -12.97 7.46
N ASP A 103 15.95 -12.75 8.71
CA ASP A 103 14.53 -12.59 9.07
C ASP A 103 13.93 -11.24 8.59
N GLU A 104 14.77 -10.33 8.13
CA GLU A 104 14.41 -9.00 7.69
C GLU A 104 14.63 -8.79 6.17
N ASN A 105 15.15 -9.81 5.50
CA ASN A 105 15.40 -9.80 4.06
C ASN A 105 14.40 -10.70 3.35
N GLY A 106 13.65 -10.17 2.42
CA GLY A 106 12.68 -10.96 1.68
C GLY A 106 11.87 -10.13 0.70
N THR A 107 10.92 -10.81 0.08
CA THR A 107 9.98 -10.21 -0.86
C THR A 107 8.56 -10.31 -0.31
N PHE A 108 7.69 -9.43 -0.77
CA PHE A 108 6.29 -9.52 -0.45
C PHE A 108 5.42 -9.17 -1.66
N THR A 109 4.25 -9.81 -1.69
CA THR A 109 3.21 -9.57 -2.68
C THR A 109 1.86 -9.52 -2.00
N GLY A 110 0.96 -8.72 -2.52
CA GLY A 110 -0.35 -8.57 -1.90
C GLY A 110 -1.19 -7.49 -2.52
N THR A 111 -1.95 -6.81 -1.67
CA THR A 111 -2.85 -5.72 -2.07
C THR A 111 -2.63 -4.48 -1.21
N TRP A 112 -3.00 -3.34 -1.77
CA TRP A 112 -3.01 -2.07 -1.09
C TRP A 112 -4.30 -1.30 -1.35
N SER A 113 -4.63 -0.41 -0.43
CA SER A 113 -5.71 0.56 -0.62
C SER A 113 -5.54 1.76 0.30
N LEU A 114 -6.13 2.88 -0.07
CA LEU A 114 -6.30 4.04 0.81
C LEU A 114 -7.67 4.01 1.45
N LYS A 115 -7.73 4.32 2.75
CA LYS A 115 -9.00 4.50 3.48
C LYS A 115 -8.89 5.64 4.47
N TRP A 116 -9.98 6.35 4.63
CA TRP A 116 -10.19 7.18 5.79
C TRP A 116 -10.91 6.37 6.86
N ILE A 117 -10.35 6.29 8.06
CA ILE A 117 -10.84 5.43 9.15
C ILE A 117 -10.91 6.25 10.43
N ARG A 118 -11.95 6.04 11.26
CA ARG A 118 -11.99 6.57 12.61
C ARG A 118 -11.17 5.70 13.55
N ASN A 119 -10.27 6.31 14.30
CA ASN A 119 -9.52 5.61 15.35
C ASN A 119 -10.39 5.37 16.61
N SER A 120 -9.82 4.74 17.62
CA SER A 120 -10.52 4.44 18.89
C SER A 120 -11.04 5.67 19.64
N ASN A 121 -10.51 6.85 19.36
CA ASN A 121 -10.95 8.13 19.92
C ASN A 121 -11.96 8.85 19.02
N ASN A 122 -12.51 8.17 18.01
CA ASN A 122 -13.42 8.72 17.00
C ASN A 122 -12.82 9.87 16.17
N VAL A 123 -11.49 9.94 16.07
CA VAL A 123 -10.77 10.88 15.22
C VAL A 123 -10.51 10.23 13.89
N GLY A 124 -10.83 10.92 12.79
CA GLY A 124 -10.58 10.41 11.45
C GLY A 124 -9.12 10.50 11.04
N GLU A 125 -8.63 9.46 10.39
CA GLU A 125 -7.25 9.33 9.95
C GLU A 125 -7.18 8.75 8.54
N ASN A 126 -6.26 9.30 7.73
CA ASN A 126 -5.92 8.70 6.45
C ASN A 126 -5.01 7.49 6.67
N ARG A 127 -5.36 6.36 6.09
CA ARG A 127 -4.62 5.11 6.22
C ARG A 127 -4.26 4.52 4.87
N LEU A 128 -3.02 4.08 4.75
CA LEU A 128 -2.55 3.19 3.68
C LEU A 128 -2.61 1.76 4.24
N LEU A 129 -3.49 0.96 3.67
CA LEU A 129 -3.68 -0.44 4.05
C LEU A 129 -2.81 -1.31 3.15
N LEU A 130 -1.96 -2.12 3.75
CA LEU A 130 -1.10 -3.09 3.08
C LEU A 130 -1.45 -4.48 3.60
N ASN A 131 -1.88 -5.38 2.72
CA ASN A 131 -2.14 -6.78 3.04
C ASN A 131 -1.29 -7.64 2.10
N ALA A 132 -0.22 -8.20 2.61
CA ALA A 132 0.76 -8.91 1.82
C ALA A 132 1.17 -10.22 2.47
N SER A 133 1.67 -11.14 1.66
CA SER A 133 2.43 -12.29 2.11
C SER A 133 3.91 -11.96 2.03
N TRP A 134 4.60 -12.19 3.12
CA TRP A 134 6.03 -12.02 3.28
C TRP A 134 6.73 -13.35 3.07
N ASP A 135 7.78 -13.37 2.27
CA ASP A 135 8.63 -14.52 2.03
C ASP A 135 10.08 -14.10 2.29
N ASP A 136 10.64 -14.56 3.38
CA ASP A 136 12.03 -14.38 3.75
C ASP A 136 12.82 -15.69 3.71
N GLU A 137 14.13 -15.64 3.96
CA GLU A 137 15.02 -16.79 3.90
C GLU A 137 14.70 -17.86 4.96
N ASN A 138 14.04 -17.51 6.08
CA ASN A 138 13.77 -18.39 7.21
C ASN A 138 12.29 -18.69 7.40
N THR A 139 11.42 -17.74 7.09
CA THR A 139 10.00 -17.80 7.41
C THR A 139 9.18 -17.62 6.15
N HIS A 140 8.83 -18.73 5.49
CA HIS A 140 8.04 -18.68 4.27
C HIS A 140 6.57 -18.36 4.56
N PHE A 141 6.00 -17.39 3.80
CA PHE A 141 4.57 -17.08 3.76
C PHE A 141 3.92 -16.59 5.07
N VAL A 142 4.55 -15.64 5.74
CA VAL A 142 3.89 -14.91 6.83
C VAL A 142 2.96 -13.84 6.25
N THR A 143 1.72 -13.80 6.72
CA THR A 143 0.80 -12.73 6.36
C THR A 143 1.21 -11.43 7.05
N TYR A 144 1.45 -10.40 6.26
CA TYR A 144 1.72 -9.05 6.71
C TYR A 144 0.50 -8.17 6.46
N SER A 145 -0.12 -7.69 7.54
CA SER A 145 -1.21 -6.72 7.46
C SER A 145 -0.83 -5.48 8.23
N HIS A 146 -0.74 -4.36 7.53
CA HIS A 146 -0.34 -3.09 8.12
C HIS A 146 -1.32 -1.98 7.72
N GLN A 147 -1.81 -1.24 8.72
CA GLN A 147 -2.66 -0.07 8.55
C GLN A 147 -1.85 1.19 8.89
N ALA A 148 -0.96 1.55 7.98
CA ALA A 148 -0.08 2.69 8.17
C ALA A 148 -0.85 4.02 8.18
N LEU A 149 -0.49 4.93 9.06
CA LEU A 149 -0.88 6.33 8.89
C LEU A 149 -0.33 6.82 7.55
N PHE A 150 -1.18 7.46 6.76
CA PHE A 150 -0.81 8.03 5.48
C PHE A 150 -0.65 9.55 5.63
N GLY A 151 0.51 10.06 5.27
CA GLY A 151 0.83 11.47 5.32
C GLY A 151 0.45 12.18 4.01
N TYR A 152 1.19 11.91 2.96
CA TYR A 152 0.96 12.50 1.63
C TYR A 152 1.68 11.70 0.54
N ALA A 153 1.30 11.99 -0.71
CA ALA A 153 2.06 11.61 -1.90
C ALA A 153 2.09 12.78 -2.89
N ASP A 154 3.21 12.94 -3.58
CA ASP A 154 3.37 13.85 -4.70
C ASP A 154 4.10 13.17 -5.87
N ALA A 155 4.63 13.91 -6.82
CA ALA A 155 5.30 13.35 -7.99
C ALA A 155 6.60 12.60 -7.63
N THR A 156 7.24 12.92 -6.53
CA THR A 156 8.58 12.44 -6.14
C THR A 156 8.65 11.80 -4.76
N ASN A 157 7.72 12.10 -3.87
CA ASN A 157 7.74 11.67 -2.47
C ASN A 157 6.44 10.98 -2.07
N LEU A 158 6.58 9.93 -1.27
CA LEU A 158 5.48 9.21 -0.61
C LEU A 158 5.81 9.09 0.87
N GLN A 159 4.91 9.55 1.75
CA GLN A 159 5.10 9.51 3.19
C GLN A 159 3.98 8.69 3.85
N PHE A 160 4.36 7.69 4.61
CA PHE A 160 3.47 6.95 5.50
C PHE A 160 4.25 6.37 6.69
N ALA A 161 3.56 5.92 7.73
CA ALA A 161 4.18 5.24 8.86
C ALA A 161 4.46 3.77 8.50
N GLY A 162 5.52 3.54 7.73
CA GLY A 162 5.94 2.24 7.23
C GLY A 162 6.64 1.38 8.29
N TYR A 163 7.29 0.30 7.84
CA TYR A 163 8.04 -0.59 8.72
C TYR A 163 9.30 0.11 9.28
N TRP A 164 10.07 0.73 8.41
CA TRP A 164 11.21 1.56 8.77
C TRP A 164 10.77 3.00 8.96
N GLN A 165 10.97 3.54 10.14
CA GLN A 165 10.58 4.91 10.45
C GLN A 165 11.79 5.76 10.84
N ASP A 166 11.74 7.02 10.48
CA ASP A 166 12.64 8.03 11.00
C ASP A 166 12.26 8.42 12.44
N SER A 167 13.05 9.23 13.10
CA SER A 167 12.81 9.67 14.48
C SER A 167 11.49 10.39 14.70
N ASN A 168 10.86 10.88 13.63
CA ASN A 168 9.56 11.54 13.65
C ASN A 168 8.36 10.58 13.46
N GLY A 169 8.61 9.26 13.32
CA GLY A 169 7.58 8.24 13.15
C GLY A 169 7.09 8.05 11.70
N TRP A 170 7.74 8.65 10.73
CA TRP A 170 7.41 8.57 9.32
C TRP A 170 8.50 7.90 8.50
N SER A 171 8.09 7.23 7.42
CA SER A 171 8.96 6.74 6.37
C SER A 171 8.76 7.60 5.13
N ASN A 172 9.85 8.16 4.62
CA ASN A 172 9.84 9.04 3.45
C ASN A 172 10.42 8.29 2.27
N TYR A 173 9.55 7.80 1.39
CA TYR A 173 9.92 7.08 0.17
C TYR A 173 10.12 8.06 -0.97
N GLN A 174 11.05 7.74 -1.86
CA GLN A 174 11.29 8.45 -3.09
C GLN A 174 10.81 7.63 -4.28
N ARG A 175 10.33 8.30 -5.32
CA ARG A 175 9.83 7.65 -6.54
C ARG A 175 10.97 7.04 -7.34
N GLY A 176 10.74 5.86 -7.87
CA GLY A 176 11.66 5.12 -8.70
C GLY A 176 12.32 3.95 -7.98
N GLU A 177 13.16 3.25 -8.71
CA GLU A 177 14.01 2.21 -8.16
C GLU A 177 15.23 2.85 -7.50
N ALA A 178 15.73 2.26 -6.42
CA ALA A 178 16.97 2.69 -5.81
C ALA A 178 18.16 2.42 -6.75
N GLU A 179 19.13 3.31 -6.74
CA GLU A 179 20.45 3.02 -7.31
C GLU A 179 21.09 1.96 -6.41
N SER A 180 21.20 0.73 -6.90
CA SER A 180 21.56 -0.45 -6.13
C SER A 180 22.93 -0.33 -5.47
N GLY A 181 22.95 0.05 -4.20
CA GLY A 181 24.09 -0.06 -3.28
C GLY A 181 23.95 -1.21 -2.26
N PHE A 182 22.93 -2.07 -2.42
CA PHE A 182 22.60 -3.19 -1.53
C PHE A 182 22.88 -4.53 -2.18
#